data_1a671e3b0fc2857edd421d2cd58e9635
#
_entry.id   1a671e3b0fc2857edd421d2cd58e9635
#
_cell.length_a   1.000
_cell.length_b   1.000
_cell.length_c   1.000
_cell.angle_alpha   90.00
_cell.angle_beta   90.00
_cell.angle_gamma   90.00
#
_symmetry.space_group_name_H-M   'P 1'
#
loop_
_entity.id
_entity.type
_entity.pdbx_description
1 polymer ?
#
loop_
_entity_poly.entity_id
_entity_poly.type
_entity_poly.pdbx_seq_one_letter_code
_entity_poly.pdbx_strand_id
1 'polypeptide(L)'
;MPRQDPGEPYFRVDSDEAAQILTAEKDSVAVVDVRRDDEWVSGHVTGAIHIPIDDLLGRIDELPKDKKLLFICAAGVRSGLGCEMSAAMGFSSEDLYNIEDGTPTWIEKNHPTSYGNDP
;
A
#
# COMPACT_ATOMS: atom_id res chain seq x y z
N MET A 1 7.85 -6.47 12.80
CA MET A 1 8.48 -5.17 13.04
C MET A 1 8.78 -4.47 11.74
N PRO A 2 8.24 -3.27 11.50
CA PRO A 2 8.60 -2.49 10.32
C PRO A 2 10.12 -2.26 10.26
N ARG A 3 10.65 -2.30 9.06
CA ARG A 3 12.07 -2.07 8.80
C ARG A 3 12.24 -0.85 7.93
N GLN A 4 13.40 -0.22 7.98
CA GLN A 4 13.73 0.90 7.11
C GLN A 4 15.18 0.78 6.68
N ASP A 5 15.38 0.71 5.37
CA ASP A 5 16.73 0.71 4.82
C ASP A 5 17.28 2.14 4.81
N PRO A 6 18.60 2.30 4.95
CA PRO A 6 19.20 3.64 4.94
C PRO A 6 18.81 4.45 3.70
N GLY A 7 18.35 5.68 3.91
CA GLY A 7 17.99 6.59 2.84
C GLY A 7 16.59 6.44 2.28
N GLU A 8 15.83 5.44 2.72
CA GLU A 8 14.45 5.29 2.27
C GLU A 8 13.51 6.20 3.06
N PRO A 9 12.62 6.96 2.39
CA PRO A 9 11.66 7.81 3.08
C PRO A 9 10.39 7.05 3.45
N TYR A 10 10.48 5.77 3.81
CA TYR A 10 9.35 4.91 4.18
C TYR A 10 9.85 3.69 4.93
N PHE A 11 8.92 2.98 5.56
CA PHE A 11 9.19 1.71 6.23
C PHE A 11 8.79 0.53 5.33
N ARG A 12 9.38 -0.63 5.58
CA ARG A 12 9.05 -1.90 4.92
C ARG A 12 8.33 -2.82 5.89
N VAL A 13 7.26 -3.45 5.43
CA VAL A 13 6.50 -4.45 6.18
C VAL A 13 6.20 -5.63 5.26
N ASP A 14 5.99 -6.80 5.84
CA ASP A 14 5.44 -7.93 5.09
C ASP A 14 3.91 -7.95 5.21
N SER A 15 3.27 -8.90 4.52
CA SER A 15 1.81 -9.01 4.52
C SER A 15 1.24 -9.26 5.91
N ASP A 16 1.89 -10.09 6.73
CA ASP A 16 1.42 -10.38 8.08
C ASP A 16 1.50 -9.15 8.98
N GLU A 17 2.60 -8.40 8.89
CA GLU A 17 2.77 -7.15 9.64
C GLU A 17 1.71 -6.12 9.20
N ALA A 18 1.48 -6.01 7.90
CA ALA A 18 0.47 -5.10 7.36
C ALA A 18 -0.93 -5.47 7.87
N ALA A 19 -1.27 -6.75 7.86
CA ALA A 19 -2.56 -7.22 8.36
C ALA A 19 -2.74 -6.89 9.85
N GLN A 20 -1.69 -7.01 10.65
CA GLN A 20 -1.72 -6.64 12.06
C GLN A 20 -1.95 -5.15 12.25
N ILE A 21 -1.28 -4.30 11.47
CA ILE A 21 -1.46 -2.85 11.52
C ILE A 21 -2.91 -2.48 11.16
N LEU A 22 -3.44 -3.08 10.10
CA LEU A 22 -4.83 -2.84 9.68
C LEU A 22 -5.84 -3.22 10.75
N THR A 23 -5.60 -4.30 11.48
CA THR A 23 -6.48 -4.73 12.57
C THR A 23 -6.36 -3.82 13.78
N ALA A 24 -5.15 -3.46 14.17
CA ALA A 24 -4.88 -2.68 15.38
C ALA A 24 -5.23 -1.20 15.22
N GLU A 25 -5.06 -0.64 14.01
CA GLU A 25 -5.19 0.80 13.76
C GLU A 25 -6.22 1.11 12.67
N LYS A 26 -7.26 0.33 12.61
CA LYS A 26 -8.27 0.28 11.53
C LYS A 26 -8.69 1.64 10.96
N ASP A 27 -8.98 2.61 11.81
CA ASP A 27 -9.49 3.92 11.38
C ASP A 27 -8.37 4.92 11.05
N SER A 28 -7.11 4.53 11.28
CA SER A 28 -5.95 5.40 11.12
C SER A 28 -5.01 4.94 10.00
N VAL A 29 -5.43 3.96 9.22
CA VAL A 29 -4.60 3.32 8.19
C VAL A 29 -5.40 3.13 6.92
N ALA A 30 -4.75 3.31 5.79
CA ALA A 30 -5.31 2.97 4.47
C ALA A 30 -4.29 2.20 3.66
N VAL A 31 -4.75 1.22 2.88
CA VAL A 31 -3.91 0.53 1.91
C VAL A 31 -4.10 1.18 0.55
N VAL A 32 -3.01 1.41 -0.17
CA VAL A 32 -3.01 1.99 -1.51
C VAL A 32 -2.43 0.97 -2.47
N ASP A 33 -3.25 0.46 -3.38
CA ASP A 33 -2.83 -0.49 -4.40
C ASP A 33 -2.46 0.28 -5.67
N VAL A 34 -1.18 0.18 -6.07
CA VAL A 34 -0.65 0.94 -7.21
C VAL A 34 -0.46 0.10 -8.47
N ARG A 35 -1.14 -1.07 -8.51
CA ARG A 35 -1.09 -1.95 -9.67
C ARG A 35 -2.07 -1.50 -10.76
N ARG A 36 -1.95 -2.12 -11.95
CA ARG A 36 -2.86 -1.85 -13.07
C ARG A 36 -4.27 -2.38 -12.78
N ASP A 37 -5.23 -1.93 -13.58
CA ASP A 37 -6.64 -2.34 -13.45
C ASP A 37 -6.83 -3.85 -13.62
N ASP A 38 -6.09 -4.48 -14.56
CA ASP A 38 -6.18 -5.91 -14.79
C ASP A 38 -5.65 -6.74 -13.61
N GLU A 39 -4.68 -6.23 -12.90
CA GLU A 39 -4.18 -6.87 -11.68
C GLU A 39 -5.15 -6.69 -10.50
N TRP A 40 -5.74 -5.51 -10.38
CA TRP A 40 -6.71 -5.21 -9.33
C TRP A 40 -7.89 -6.17 -9.34
N VAL A 41 -8.50 -6.39 -10.50
CA VAL A 41 -9.69 -7.24 -10.61
C VAL A 41 -9.39 -8.72 -10.33
N SER A 42 -8.13 -9.13 -10.45
CA SER A 42 -7.71 -10.51 -10.17
C SER A 42 -7.57 -10.81 -8.68
N GLY A 43 -7.71 -9.82 -7.83
CA GLY A 43 -7.62 -9.95 -6.38
C GLY A 43 -6.85 -8.79 -5.77
N HIS A 44 -7.44 -8.17 -4.75
CA HIS A 44 -6.83 -7.01 -4.08
C HIS A 44 -7.18 -7.01 -2.60
N VAL A 45 -6.42 -6.26 -1.82
CA VAL A 45 -6.68 -6.08 -0.40
C VAL A 45 -8.05 -5.44 -0.22
N THR A 46 -8.89 -6.06 0.59
CA THR A 46 -10.24 -5.53 0.86
C THR A 46 -10.15 -4.12 1.43
N GLY A 47 -10.91 -3.20 0.83
CA GLY A 47 -10.97 -1.80 1.28
C GLY A 47 -9.82 -0.91 0.80
N ALA A 48 -8.91 -1.43 -0.02
CA ALA A 48 -7.79 -0.64 -0.52
C ALA A 48 -8.25 0.47 -1.48
N ILE A 49 -7.48 1.54 -1.49
CA ILE A 49 -7.63 2.62 -2.47
C ILE A 49 -6.85 2.18 -3.71
N HIS A 50 -7.47 2.19 -4.88
CA HIS A 50 -6.79 1.80 -6.11
C HIS A 50 -6.38 3.03 -6.91
N ILE A 51 -5.09 3.26 -7.04
CA ILE A 51 -4.52 4.31 -7.88
C ILE A 51 -3.28 3.71 -8.56
N PRO A 52 -3.37 3.34 -9.85
CA PRO A 52 -2.19 2.83 -10.57
C PRO A 52 -1.01 3.79 -10.48
N ILE A 53 0.20 3.24 -10.43
CA ILE A 53 1.42 4.05 -10.21
C ILE A 53 1.55 5.18 -11.23
N ASP A 54 1.15 4.95 -12.49
CA ASP A 54 1.24 5.95 -13.54
C ASP A 54 0.30 7.14 -13.31
N ASP A 55 -0.74 6.96 -12.51
CA ASP A 55 -1.72 7.99 -12.20
C ASP A 55 -1.48 8.65 -10.84
N LEU A 56 -0.55 8.11 -10.05
CA LEU A 56 -0.42 8.49 -8.64
C LEU A 56 -0.14 9.99 -8.46
N LEU A 57 0.82 10.55 -9.20
CA LEU A 57 1.15 11.97 -9.03
C LEU A 57 -0.02 12.87 -9.39
N GLY A 58 -0.77 12.53 -10.44
CA GLY A 58 -1.95 13.30 -10.84
C GLY A 58 -3.13 13.15 -9.89
N ARG A 59 -3.13 12.13 -9.06
CA ARG A 59 -4.22 11.83 -8.11
C ARG A 59 -3.76 11.84 -6.67
N ILE A 60 -2.62 12.43 -6.38
CA ILE A 60 -2.01 12.40 -5.04
C ILE A 60 -2.93 13.01 -3.98
N ASP A 61 -3.79 13.95 -4.36
CA ASP A 61 -4.72 14.59 -3.45
C ASP A 61 -5.85 13.66 -2.98
N GLU A 62 -6.04 12.51 -3.63
CA GLU A 62 -7.02 11.52 -3.22
C GLU A 62 -6.54 10.70 -2.01
N LEU A 63 -5.25 10.76 -1.69
CA LEU A 63 -4.70 10.02 -0.55
C LEU A 63 -5.02 10.73 0.76
N PRO A 64 -5.46 9.98 1.80
CA PRO A 64 -5.66 10.56 3.13
C PRO A 64 -4.36 11.12 3.68
N LYS A 65 -4.39 12.33 4.21
CA LYS A 65 -3.20 13.01 4.73
C LYS A 65 -3.02 12.81 6.24
N ASP A 66 -4.01 12.25 6.89
CA ASP A 66 -4.05 12.06 8.34
C ASP A 66 -3.97 10.58 8.75
N LYS A 67 -3.56 9.71 7.82
CA LYS A 67 -3.49 8.27 8.05
C LYS A 67 -2.13 7.71 7.64
N LYS A 68 -1.78 6.57 8.22
CA LYS A 68 -0.68 5.76 7.69
C LYS A 68 -1.10 5.18 6.36
N LEU A 69 -0.21 5.18 5.40
CA LEU A 69 -0.45 4.64 4.06
C LEU A 69 0.43 3.43 3.84
N LEU A 70 -0.21 2.28 3.57
CA LEU A 70 0.48 1.04 3.25
C LEU A 70 0.33 0.81 1.75
N PHE A 71 1.41 1.01 1.02
CA PHE A 71 1.42 0.83 -0.43
C PHE A 71 1.68 -0.64 -0.77
N ILE A 72 0.94 -1.18 -1.73
CA ILE A 72 1.08 -2.56 -2.18
C ILE A 72 1.11 -2.63 -3.71
N CYS A 73 1.92 -3.54 -4.23
CA CYS A 73 1.92 -3.92 -5.63
C CYS A 73 2.14 -5.43 -5.75
N ALA A 74 2.70 -5.92 -6.86
CA ALA A 74 2.92 -7.35 -7.02
C ALA A 74 4.10 -7.87 -6.19
N ALA A 75 5.21 -7.12 -6.14
CA ALA A 75 6.45 -7.58 -5.51
C ALA A 75 7.25 -6.46 -4.81
N GLY A 76 6.60 -5.37 -4.46
CA GLY A 76 7.24 -4.32 -3.66
C GLY A 76 7.95 -3.23 -4.44
N VAL A 77 8.12 -3.35 -5.74
CA VAL A 77 8.87 -2.37 -6.55
C VAL A 77 8.06 -1.10 -6.81
N ARG A 78 6.90 -1.23 -7.43
CA ARG A 78 6.02 -0.08 -7.72
C ARG A 78 5.51 0.56 -6.45
N SER A 79 5.23 -0.24 -5.41
CA SER A 79 4.77 0.28 -4.13
C SER A 79 5.87 1.07 -3.42
N GLY A 80 7.13 0.63 -3.51
CA GLY A 80 8.26 1.41 -3.01
C GLY A 80 8.38 2.75 -3.72
N LEU A 81 8.23 2.75 -5.05
CA LEU A 81 8.21 3.99 -5.83
C LEU A 81 7.04 4.88 -5.40
N GLY A 82 5.86 4.30 -5.15
CA GLY A 82 4.70 5.06 -4.65
C GLY A 82 4.98 5.75 -3.34
N CYS A 83 5.68 5.09 -2.42
CA CYS A 83 6.12 5.70 -1.17
C CYS A 83 7.06 6.87 -1.42
N GLU A 84 8.05 6.70 -2.30
CA GLU A 84 9.01 7.76 -2.63
C GLU A 84 8.32 8.97 -3.26
N MET A 85 7.40 8.74 -4.19
CA MET A 85 6.63 9.81 -4.83
C MET A 85 5.79 10.57 -3.80
N SER A 86 5.15 9.85 -2.89
CA SER A 86 4.32 10.46 -1.84
C SER A 86 5.16 11.30 -0.88
N ALA A 87 6.34 10.81 -0.50
CA ALA A 87 7.27 11.57 0.33
C ALA A 87 7.72 12.86 -0.36
N ALA A 88 8.01 12.78 -1.66
CA ALA A 88 8.39 13.95 -2.46
C ALA A 88 7.25 14.98 -2.54
N MET A 89 6.01 14.54 -2.43
CA MET A 89 4.83 15.40 -2.46
C MET A 89 4.40 15.88 -1.07
N GLY A 90 5.21 15.67 -0.05
CA GLY A 90 5.00 16.25 1.27
C GLY A 90 4.40 15.33 2.33
N PHE A 91 4.18 14.05 2.02
CA PHE A 91 3.74 13.09 3.03
C PHE A 91 4.89 12.77 3.98
N SER A 92 4.57 12.62 5.27
CA SER A 92 5.58 12.29 6.27
C SER A 92 6.11 10.87 6.06
N SER A 93 7.43 10.70 6.07
CA SER A 93 8.05 9.38 5.94
C SER A 93 7.64 8.43 7.07
N GLU A 94 7.23 8.97 8.20
CA GLU A 94 6.76 8.16 9.34
C GLU A 94 5.42 7.49 9.08
N ASP A 95 4.66 7.99 8.09
CA ASP A 95 3.35 7.48 7.74
C ASP A 95 3.35 6.63 6.45
N LEU A 96 4.51 6.39 5.86
CA LEU A 96 4.61 5.67 4.59
C LEU A 96 5.22 4.28 4.80
N TYR A 97 4.52 3.26 4.29
CA TYR A 97 4.92 1.85 4.44
C TYR A 97 4.81 1.15 3.10
N ASN A 98 5.79 0.32 2.78
CA ASN A 98 5.79 -0.54 1.61
C ASN A 98 5.52 -1.98 2.05
N ILE A 99 4.42 -2.57 1.57
CA ILE A 99 4.15 -4.00 1.77
C ILE A 99 5.00 -4.74 0.74
N GLU A 100 6.20 -5.14 1.14
CA GLU A 100 7.26 -5.54 0.21
C GLU A 100 7.06 -6.89 -0.45
N ASP A 101 6.29 -7.80 0.15
CA ASP A 101 6.04 -9.13 -0.41
C ASP A 101 4.83 -9.19 -1.35
N GLY A 102 4.04 -8.13 -1.41
CA GLY A 102 3.03 -7.92 -2.44
C GLY A 102 1.74 -8.70 -2.32
N THR A 103 0.86 -8.45 -3.30
CA THR A 103 -0.50 -8.99 -3.31
C THR A 103 -0.56 -10.52 -3.43
N PRO A 104 0.24 -11.20 -4.27
CA PRO A 104 0.20 -12.66 -4.32
C PRO A 104 0.45 -13.30 -2.97
N THR A 105 1.40 -12.80 -2.20
CA THR A 105 1.69 -13.32 -0.85
C THR A 105 0.55 -13.01 0.12
N TRP A 106 -0.03 -11.81 0.04
CA TRP A 106 -1.20 -11.43 0.82
C TRP A 106 -2.34 -12.44 0.64
N ILE A 107 -2.63 -12.77 -0.61
CA ILE A 107 -3.70 -13.73 -0.95
C ILE A 107 -3.35 -15.13 -0.47
N GLU A 108 -2.12 -15.57 -0.69
CA GLU A 108 -1.65 -16.90 -0.28
C GLU A 108 -1.78 -17.11 1.23
N LYS A 109 -1.57 -16.04 2.00
CA LYS A 109 -1.70 -16.07 3.46
C LYS A 109 -3.12 -15.90 3.97
N ASN A 110 -4.09 -15.87 3.06
CA ASN A 110 -5.53 -15.79 3.37
C ASN A 110 -5.92 -14.51 4.12
N HIS A 111 -5.22 -13.43 3.89
CA HIS A 111 -5.65 -12.12 4.42
C HIS A 111 -6.85 -11.60 3.62
N PRO A 112 -7.65 -10.66 4.17
CA PRO A 112 -8.87 -10.19 3.51
C PRO A 112 -8.63 -9.71 2.09
N THR A 113 -9.25 -10.38 1.13
CA THR A 113 -9.07 -10.15 -0.31
C THR A 113 -10.43 -10.01 -0.97
N SER A 114 -10.53 -9.03 -1.88
CA SER A 114 -11.72 -8.81 -2.71
C SER A 114 -11.36 -9.01 -4.17
N TYR A 115 -12.35 -9.22 -5.03
CA TYR A 115 -12.15 -9.52 -6.44
C TYR A 115 -13.05 -8.67 -7.31
N GLY A 116 -12.65 -8.48 -8.58
CA GLY A 116 -13.43 -7.72 -9.54
C GLY A 116 -13.56 -6.27 -9.11
N ASN A 117 -14.78 -5.76 -9.14
CA ASN A 117 -15.09 -4.38 -8.76
C ASN A 117 -15.49 -4.23 -7.30
N ASP A 118 -15.44 -5.30 -6.53
CA ASP A 118 -15.73 -5.21 -5.08
C ASP A 118 -14.63 -4.39 -4.38
N PRO A 119 -15.02 -3.58 -3.40
CA PRO A 119 -14.05 -2.79 -2.63
C PRO A 119 -13.04 -3.65 -1.90
#